data_c80775ae6fc0c0c88f0a8781c82b2682
#
_entry.id   c80775ae6fc0c0c88f0a8781c82b2682
#
_cell.length_a   1.000
_cell.length_b   1.000
_cell.length_c   1.000
_cell.angle_alpha   90.00
_cell.angle_beta   90.00
_cell.angle_gamma   90.00
#
_symmetry.space_group_name_H-M   'P 1'
#
loop_
_entity.id
_entity.type
_entity.pdbx_description
1 polymer ?
#
loop_
_entity_poly.entity_id
_entity_poly.type
_entity_poly.pdbx_seq_one_letter_code
_entity_poly.pdbx_strand_id
1 'polypeptide(L)'
;MRVAIVGSRSFENRDVGEKAYALICENIPANTTEIVSGGANGIDKLAEIYAAQNHLPTKIFLPDYATYGKRAPIVRNDQIVAYAQYVLAFWDGSSHGTAYTVASCIKEGVPVKVVTV
;
A
#
# COMPACT_ATOMS: atom_id res chain seq x y z
N MET A 1 7.27 -6.00 -12.44
CA MET A 1 6.02 -5.25 -12.23
C MET A 1 6.13 -4.44 -10.95
N ARG A 2 5.71 -3.19 -10.99
CA ARG A 2 5.65 -2.32 -9.80
C ARG A 2 4.37 -2.63 -9.02
N VAL A 3 4.52 -3.07 -7.78
CA VAL A 3 3.40 -3.46 -6.93
C VAL A 3 3.32 -2.54 -5.72
N ALA A 4 2.20 -1.85 -5.56
CA ALA A 4 1.94 -1.07 -4.36
C ALA A 4 1.29 -1.95 -3.29
N ILE A 5 1.74 -1.79 -2.07
CA ILE A 5 1.13 -2.42 -0.90
C ILE A 5 0.66 -1.29 -0.01
N VAL A 6 -0.65 -1.19 0.17
CA VAL A 6 -1.29 -0.13 0.92
C VAL A 6 -2.22 -0.74 1.97
N GLY A 7 -2.54 0.02 3.00
CA GLY A 7 -3.44 -0.50 4.00
C GLY A 7 -3.70 0.44 5.17
N SER A 8 -4.59 -0.02 6.01
CA SER A 8 -5.06 0.71 7.19
C SER A 8 -3.98 0.77 8.26
N ARG A 9 -3.95 1.87 9.03
CA ARG A 9 -3.01 2.04 10.15
C ARG A 9 -3.31 1.09 11.31
N SER A 10 -4.52 0.54 11.38
CA SER A 10 -4.93 -0.40 12.42
C SER A 10 -4.09 -1.68 12.47
N PHE A 11 -3.22 -1.91 11.48
CA PHE A 11 -2.33 -3.07 11.45
C PHE A 11 -1.00 -2.82 12.18
N GLU A 12 -0.93 -1.86 13.08
CA GLU A 12 0.26 -1.60 13.90
C GLU A 12 0.45 -2.63 15.02
N ASN A 13 -0.62 -3.30 15.44
CA ASN A 13 -0.54 -4.33 16.48
C ASN A 13 0.33 -5.50 16.01
N ARG A 14 1.23 -5.99 16.88
CA ARG A 14 2.20 -7.02 16.53
C ARG A 14 1.56 -8.29 15.97
N ASP A 15 0.52 -8.80 16.62
CA ASP A 15 -0.13 -10.05 16.19
C ASP A 15 -0.81 -9.89 14.83
N VAL A 16 -1.47 -8.75 14.63
CA VAL A 16 -2.09 -8.40 13.35
C VAL A 16 -1.01 -8.17 12.29
N GLY A 17 0.12 -7.54 12.68
CA GLY A 17 1.24 -7.29 11.78
C GLY A 17 1.87 -8.57 11.25
N GLU A 18 2.05 -9.59 12.09
CA GLU A 18 2.57 -10.89 11.66
C GLU A 18 1.64 -11.58 10.66
N LYS A 19 0.33 -11.55 10.93
CA LYS A 19 -0.68 -12.06 9.98
C LYS A 19 -0.66 -11.30 8.67
N ALA A 20 -0.60 -9.98 8.73
CA ALA A 20 -0.58 -9.13 7.54
C ALA A 20 0.67 -9.40 6.71
N TYR A 21 1.83 -9.56 7.35
CA TYR A 21 3.06 -9.90 6.64
C TYR A 21 2.96 -11.24 5.91
N ALA A 22 2.41 -12.26 6.57
CA ALA A 22 2.19 -13.56 5.95
C ALA A 22 1.27 -13.43 4.72
N LEU A 23 0.22 -12.60 4.82
CA LEU A 23 -0.69 -12.36 3.71
C LEU A 23 -0.04 -11.59 2.57
N ILE A 24 0.91 -10.70 2.86
CA ILE A 24 1.73 -10.08 1.82
C ILE A 24 2.49 -11.17 1.05
N CYS A 25 3.19 -12.04 1.76
CA CYS A 25 3.96 -13.12 1.15
C CYS A 25 3.10 -14.03 0.28
N GLU A 26 1.87 -14.32 0.71
CA GLU A 26 0.95 -15.20 -0.01
C GLU A 26 0.35 -14.56 -1.26
N ASN A 27 0.18 -13.23 -1.25
CA ASN A 27 -0.59 -12.53 -2.29
C ASN A 27 0.25 -11.72 -3.25
N ILE A 28 1.54 -11.55 -2.97
CA ILE A 28 2.43 -10.77 -3.84
C ILE A 28 2.62 -11.48 -5.19
N PRO A 29 2.45 -10.80 -6.32
CA PRO A 29 2.69 -11.42 -7.63
C PRO A 29 4.15 -11.84 -7.80
N ALA A 30 4.35 -12.99 -8.44
CA ALA A 30 5.68 -13.56 -8.64
C ALA A 30 6.61 -12.68 -9.50
N ASN A 31 6.04 -11.88 -10.40
CA ASN A 31 6.79 -10.98 -11.29
C ASN A 31 6.99 -9.59 -10.71
N THR A 32 6.90 -9.42 -9.40
CA THR A 32 7.13 -8.15 -8.72
C THR A 32 8.61 -7.78 -8.80
N THR A 33 8.90 -6.57 -9.26
CA THR A 33 10.26 -6.05 -9.38
C THR A 33 10.52 -4.82 -8.51
N GLU A 34 9.48 -4.17 -8.00
CA GLU A 34 9.59 -2.99 -7.15
C GLU A 34 8.36 -2.91 -6.24
N ILE A 35 8.58 -2.54 -4.99
CA ILE A 35 7.51 -2.31 -4.02
C ILE A 35 7.27 -0.81 -3.89
N VAL A 36 6.00 -0.41 -3.97
CA VAL A 36 5.57 0.98 -3.85
C VAL A 36 4.84 1.13 -2.51
N SER A 37 5.21 2.13 -1.73
CA SER A 37 4.68 2.37 -0.38
C SER A 37 4.38 3.84 -0.17
N GLY A 38 3.46 4.13 0.75
CA GLY A 38 3.13 5.49 1.18
C GLY A 38 3.93 5.98 2.38
N GLY A 39 4.77 5.16 2.97
CA GLY A 39 5.63 5.54 4.10
C GLY A 39 4.90 5.74 5.42
N ALA A 40 3.62 5.40 5.52
CA ALA A 40 2.88 5.48 6.78
C ALA A 40 3.19 4.30 7.70
N ASN A 41 2.69 4.34 8.93
CA ASN A 41 2.80 3.22 9.85
C ASN A 41 1.87 2.07 9.43
N GLY A 42 2.04 0.90 10.03
CA GLY A 42 1.22 -0.27 9.75
C GLY A 42 1.66 -0.98 8.48
N ILE A 43 0.74 -1.19 7.56
CA ILE A 43 0.99 -1.97 6.33
C ILE A 43 2.12 -1.38 5.48
N ASP A 44 2.22 -0.07 5.38
CA ASP A 44 3.27 0.57 4.59
C ASP A 44 4.67 0.19 5.09
N LYS A 45 4.85 0.10 6.41
CA LYS A 45 6.12 -0.34 7.01
C LYS A 45 6.38 -1.82 6.76
N LEU A 46 5.35 -2.66 6.81
CA LEU A 46 5.49 -4.08 6.48
C LEU A 46 5.88 -4.29 5.03
N ALA A 47 5.35 -3.47 4.13
CA ALA A 47 5.72 -3.48 2.72
C ALA A 47 7.21 -3.17 2.53
N GLU A 48 7.72 -2.17 3.24
CA GLU A 48 9.14 -1.80 3.20
C GLU A 48 10.02 -2.92 3.76
N ILE A 49 9.59 -3.58 4.84
CA ILE A 49 10.30 -4.74 5.41
C ILE A 49 10.32 -5.89 4.40
N TYR A 50 9.19 -6.18 3.78
CA TYR A 50 9.11 -7.23 2.75
C TYR A 50 10.10 -6.97 1.61
N ALA A 51 10.15 -5.73 1.12
CA ALA A 51 11.05 -5.36 0.04
C ALA A 51 12.52 -5.57 0.44
N ALA A 52 12.89 -5.15 1.66
CA ALA A 52 14.25 -5.30 2.16
C ALA A 52 14.64 -6.78 2.28
N GLN A 53 13.75 -7.62 2.79
CA GLN A 53 14.01 -9.05 2.96
C GLN A 53 14.10 -9.81 1.64
N ASN A 54 13.46 -9.30 0.60
CA ASN A 54 13.46 -9.92 -0.73
C ASN A 54 14.35 -9.21 -1.75
N HIS A 55 15.19 -8.29 -1.28
CA HIS A 55 16.12 -7.52 -2.10
C HIS A 55 15.45 -6.78 -3.25
N LEU A 56 14.26 -6.25 -3.01
CA LEU A 56 13.51 -5.46 -3.98
C LEU A 56 13.69 -3.97 -3.70
N PRO A 57 13.85 -3.13 -4.73
CA PRO A 57 13.83 -1.68 -4.54
C PRO A 57 12.46 -1.19 -4.10
N THR A 58 12.43 -0.09 -3.37
CA THR A 58 11.22 0.56 -2.91
C THR A 58 11.08 1.95 -3.50
N LYS A 59 9.86 2.31 -3.87
CA LYS A 59 9.48 3.67 -4.21
C LYS A 59 8.49 4.16 -3.14
N ILE A 60 8.87 5.18 -2.40
CA ILE A 60 8.05 5.71 -1.30
C ILE A 60 7.50 7.08 -1.70
N PHE A 61 6.18 7.21 -1.67
CA PHE A 61 5.49 8.47 -1.90
C PHE A 61 5.03 9.03 -0.56
N LEU A 62 5.73 10.05 -0.06
CA LEU A 62 5.34 10.70 1.18
C LEU A 62 4.29 11.79 0.92
N PRO A 63 3.35 11.99 1.85
CA PRO A 63 2.39 13.07 1.70
C PRO A 63 3.08 14.43 1.85
N ASP A 64 2.85 15.32 0.89
CA ASP A 64 3.44 16.65 0.86
C ASP A 64 2.48 17.67 1.47
N TYR A 65 2.49 17.77 2.79
CA TYR A 65 1.62 18.68 3.53
C TYR A 65 1.91 20.14 3.25
N ALA A 66 3.15 20.49 2.92
CA ALA A 66 3.51 21.87 2.61
C ALA A 66 2.81 22.37 1.35
N THR A 67 2.69 21.52 0.33
CA THR A 67 2.05 21.88 -0.93
C THR A 67 0.53 21.68 -0.90
N TYR A 68 0.04 20.58 -0.33
CA TYR A 68 -1.35 20.16 -0.45
C TYR A 68 -2.17 20.27 0.83
N GLY A 69 -1.55 20.62 1.96
CA GLY A 69 -2.25 20.74 3.23
C GLY A 69 -2.93 19.44 3.65
N LYS A 70 -4.19 19.55 4.05
CA LYS A 70 -4.98 18.39 4.53
C LYS A 70 -5.25 17.35 3.43
N ARG A 71 -5.11 17.71 2.16
CA ARG A 71 -5.32 16.80 1.03
C ARG A 71 -4.07 15.98 0.70
N ALA A 72 -2.96 16.24 1.37
CA ALA A 72 -1.69 15.59 1.06
C ALA A 72 -1.77 14.05 1.04
N PRO A 73 -2.44 13.37 1.99
CA PRO A 73 -2.57 11.91 1.92
C PRO A 73 -3.35 11.42 0.70
N ILE A 74 -4.39 12.13 0.30
CA ILE A 74 -5.20 11.78 -0.88
C ILE A 74 -4.38 11.96 -2.16
N VAL A 75 -3.67 13.07 -2.28
CA VAL A 75 -2.79 13.33 -3.44
C VAL A 75 -1.70 12.25 -3.52
N ARG A 76 -1.10 11.89 -2.38
CA ARG A 76 -0.10 10.83 -2.31
C ARG A 76 -0.67 9.50 -2.79
N ASN A 77 -1.91 9.15 -2.39
CA ASN A 77 -2.58 7.92 -2.81
C ASN A 77 -2.81 7.91 -4.33
N ASP A 78 -3.19 9.06 -4.90
CA ASP A 78 -3.33 9.19 -6.36
C ASP A 78 -1.99 8.96 -7.08
N GLN A 79 -0.90 9.46 -6.51
CA GLN A 79 0.44 9.25 -7.07
C GLN A 79 0.84 7.77 -7.04
N ILE A 80 0.50 7.06 -5.98
CA ILE A 80 0.75 5.62 -5.87
C ILE A 80 0.01 4.87 -6.98
N VAL A 81 -1.28 5.16 -7.14
CA VAL A 81 -2.12 4.50 -8.16
C VAL A 81 -1.59 4.79 -9.57
N ALA A 82 -1.15 6.02 -9.82
CA ALA A 82 -0.60 6.39 -11.13
C ALA A 82 0.71 5.67 -11.46
N TYR A 83 1.51 5.36 -10.45
CA TYR A 83 2.83 4.73 -10.63
C TYR A 83 2.76 3.20 -10.62
N ALA A 84 1.91 2.62 -9.80
CA ALA A 84 1.82 1.18 -9.61
C ALA A 84 1.14 0.48 -10.79
N GLN A 85 1.55 -0.75 -11.04
CA GLN A 85 0.94 -1.60 -12.06
C GLN A 85 -0.02 -2.63 -11.45
N TYR A 86 0.06 -2.80 -10.15
CA TYR A 86 -0.81 -3.68 -9.37
C TYR A 86 -0.84 -3.15 -7.93
N VAL A 87 -2.00 -3.20 -7.29
CA VAL A 87 -2.16 -2.74 -5.90
C VAL A 87 -2.71 -3.86 -5.04
N LEU A 88 -2.02 -4.13 -3.94
CA LEU A 88 -2.45 -5.04 -2.90
C LEU A 88 -2.91 -4.19 -1.71
N ALA A 89 -4.21 -4.20 -1.43
CA ALA A 89 -4.82 -3.32 -0.44
C ALA A 89 -5.32 -4.11 0.77
N PHE A 90 -4.75 -3.82 1.94
CA PHE A 90 -5.16 -4.43 3.22
C PHE A 90 -6.13 -3.48 3.91
N TRP A 91 -7.38 -3.88 3.97
CA TRP A 91 -8.46 -3.03 4.47
C TRP A 91 -9.12 -3.62 5.71
N ASP A 92 -9.34 -2.77 6.71
CA ASP A 92 -10.00 -3.14 7.97
C ASP A 92 -11.54 -3.00 7.92
N GLY A 93 -12.09 -2.64 6.76
CA GLY A 93 -13.52 -2.44 6.57
C GLY A 93 -14.02 -1.04 6.91
N SER A 94 -13.18 -0.17 7.48
CA SER A 94 -13.60 1.16 7.90
C SER A 94 -12.67 2.30 7.47
N SER A 95 -11.42 2.03 7.14
CA SER A 95 -10.47 3.06 6.71
C SER A 95 -10.89 3.75 5.42
N HIS A 96 -11.09 5.06 5.49
CA HIS A 96 -11.46 5.87 4.32
C HIS A 96 -10.32 6.00 3.30
N GLY A 97 -9.09 6.10 3.77
CA GLY A 97 -7.93 6.24 2.89
C GLY A 97 -7.72 5.01 2.01
N THR A 98 -7.84 3.81 2.59
CA THR A 98 -7.73 2.56 1.83
C THR A 98 -8.89 2.39 0.86
N ALA A 99 -10.12 2.69 1.29
CA ALA A 99 -11.30 2.66 0.43
C ALA A 99 -11.14 3.61 -0.76
N TYR A 100 -10.63 4.82 -0.51
CA TYR A 100 -10.34 5.79 -1.58
C TYR A 100 -9.34 5.22 -2.59
N THR A 101 -8.25 4.62 -2.11
CA THR A 101 -7.23 4.04 -2.99
C THR A 101 -7.81 2.92 -3.85
N VAL A 102 -8.62 2.04 -3.28
CA VAL A 102 -9.29 0.97 -4.03
C VAL A 102 -10.20 1.56 -5.12
N ALA A 103 -11.00 2.56 -4.77
CA ALA A 103 -11.88 3.23 -5.74
C ALA A 103 -11.07 3.90 -6.87
N SER A 104 -9.95 4.52 -6.54
CA SER A 104 -9.05 5.11 -7.54
C SER A 104 -8.47 4.06 -8.49
N CYS A 105 -8.08 2.90 -7.99
CA CYS A 105 -7.61 1.80 -8.82
C CYS A 105 -8.68 1.36 -9.83
N ILE A 106 -9.91 1.21 -9.36
CA ILE A 106 -11.03 0.82 -10.22
C ILE A 106 -11.25 1.88 -11.30
N LYS A 107 -11.25 3.14 -10.92
CA LYS A 107 -11.44 4.26 -11.85
C LYS A 107 -10.34 4.32 -12.91
N GLU A 108 -9.08 4.14 -12.50
CA GLU A 108 -7.92 4.27 -13.39
C GLU A 108 -7.56 2.95 -14.10
N GLY A 109 -8.29 1.87 -13.85
CA GLY A 109 -8.05 0.58 -14.50
C GLY A 109 -6.81 -0.14 -13.99
N VAL A 110 -6.36 0.15 -12.77
CA VAL A 110 -5.22 -0.55 -12.14
C VAL A 110 -5.74 -1.78 -11.40
N PRO A 111 -5.22 -2.98 -11.69
CA PRO A 111 -5.61 -4.17 -10.96
C PRO A 111 -5.38 -4.01 -9.46
N VAL A 112 -6.38 -4.34 -8.65
CA VAL A 112 -6.31 -4.24 -7.20
C VAL A 112 -6.90 -5.49 -6.56
N LYS A 113 -6.20 -6.01 -5.55
CA LYS A 113 -6.70 -7.08 -4.71
C LYS A 113 -6.88 -6.54 -3.30
N VAL A 114 -8.10 -6.67 -2.77
CA VAL A 114 -8.41 -6.27 -1.40
C VAL A 114 -8.27 -7.49 -0.50
N VAL A 115 -7.47 -7.36 0.54
CA VAL A 115 -7.26 -8.41 1.54
C VAL A 115 -7.81 -7.91 2.87
N THR A 116 -8.68 -8.68 3.46
CA THR A 116 -9.20 -8.41 4.81
C THR A 116 -8.43 -9.22 5.84
N VAL A 117 -8.17 -8.62 6.97
CA VAL A 117 -7.39 -9.26 8.06
C VAL A 117 -8.22 -9.34 9.33
#